data_33bb51db8ea12f9aa1522057473a6f20
#
_entry.id   33bb51db8ea12f9aa1522057473a6f20
#
_cell.length_a   1.000
_cell.length_b   1.000
_cell.length_c   1.000
_cell.angle_alpha   90.00
_cell.angle_beta   90.00
_cell.angle_gamma   90.00
#
_symmetry.space_group_name_H-M   'P 1'
#
loop_
_entity.id
_entity.type
_entity.pdbx_description
1 polymer ?
#
loop_
_entity_poly.entity_id
_entity_poly.type
_entity_poly.pdbx_seq_one_letter_code
_entity_poly.pdbx_strand_id
1 'polypeptide(L)'
;NPQVFTGTFPLPEAELDRFGISFSIGYPSKENELNILNKVEDSVVSPVSNAKEILQIQQTVNQVYVSEIVQKYIIDIAAETRANPHISLGASPRAVIYIQKAAKAHAALNERDHVLPEDVLYVCRPVLRHRIVLSSSARLDKMTTDDVIQNACKNVPIPAGV
;
A
#
# COMPACT_ATOMS: atom_id res chain seq x y z
N ASN A 1 -1.93 9.06 -15.79
CA ASN A 1 -1.16 10.29 -15.82
C ASN A 1 -1.79 11.29 -14.83
N PRO A 2 -1.06 11.73 -13.76
CA PRO A 2 -1.62 12.62 -12.74
C PRO A 2 -1.79 14.07 -13.20
N GLN A 3 -1.45 14.41 -14.43
CA GLN A 3 -1.71 15.73 -14.98
C GLN A 3 -3.21 15.88 -15.23
N VAL A 4 -3.75 16.98 -14.70
CA VAL A 4 -5.15 17.36 -14.75
C VAL A 4 -5.66 17.32 -16.19
N PHE A 5 -6.32 16.24 -16.55
CA PHE A 5 -7.08 16.20 -17.80
C PHE A 5 -8.42 16.93 -17.56
N THR A 6 -8.58 18.06 -18.20
CA THR A 6 -9.88 18.70 -18.39
C THR A 6 -10.80 17.69 -19.08
N GLY A 7 -11.73 17.11 -18.36
CA GLY A 7 -12.70 16.16 -18.92
C GLY A 7 -12.75 14.77 -18.24
N THR A 8 -11.83 14.47 -17.29
CA THR A 8 -11.94 13.26 -16.48
C THR A 8 -12.36 13.61 -15.05
N PHE A 9 -13.37 12.94 -14.54
CA PHE A 9 -13.77 13.05 -13.13
C PHE A 9 -12.88 12.13 -12.29
N PRO A 10 -12.42 12.58 -11.09
CA PRO A 10 -11.75 11.70 -10.16
C PRO A 10 -12.69 10.55 -9.76
N LEU A 11 -12.13 9.34 -9.59
CA LEU A 11 -12.92 8.21 -9.09
C LEU A 11 -13.45 8.53 -7.67
N PRO A 12 -14.71 8.17 -7.38
CA PRO A 12 -15.24 8.28 -6.02
C PRO A 12 -14.42 7.45 -5.01
N GLU A 13 -14.36 7.90 -3.75
CA GLU A 13 -13.61 7.22 -2.69
C GLU A 13 -14.02 5.74 -2.53
N ALA A 14 -15.29 5.43 -2.71
CA ALA A 14 -15.82 4.06 -2.63
C ALA A 14 -15.28 3.15 -3.75
N GLU A 15 -14.93 3.70 -4.91
CA GLU A 15 -14.28 2.97 -5.99
C GLU A 15 -12.79 2.85 -5.76
N LEU A 16 -12.13 3.91 -5.28
CA LEU A 16 -10.73 3.89 -4.91
C LEU A 16 -10.43 2.84 -3.83
N ASP A 17 -11.34 2.66 -2.85
CA ASP A 17 -11.20 1.66 -1.79
C ASP A 17 -11.13 0.20 -2.31
N ARG A 18 -11.53 -0.06 -3.56
CA ARG A 18 -11.47 -1.40 -4.17
C ARG A 18 -10.08 -1.77 -4.70
N PHE A 19 -9.21 -0.78 -4.97
CA PHE A 19 -7.85 -1.06 -5.42
C PHE A 19 -6.98 -1.53 -4.27
N GLY A 20 -6.13 -2.55 -4.50
CA GLY A 20 -5.30 -3.14 -3.44
C GLY A 20 -4.26 -2.19 -2.89
N ILE A 21 -3.42 -1.65 -3.75
CA ILE A 21 -2.30 -0.77 -3.41
C ILE A 21 -2.19 0.38 -4.40
N SER A 22 -1.59 1.49 -3.96
CA SER A 22 -1.27 2.65 -4.78
C SER A 22 0.21 3.01 -4.60
N PHE A 23 0.91 3.23 -5.71
CA PHE A 23 2.30 3.68 -5.71
C PHE A 23 2.52 4.63 -6.90
N SER A 24 3.57 5.42 -6.83
CA SER A 24 3.97 6.33 -7.89
C SER A 24 5.16 5.76 -8.64
N ILE A 25 5.05 5.71 -9.96
CA ILE A 25 6.20 5.46 -10.84
C ILE A 25 6.78 6.84 -11.15
N GLY A 26 8.02 7.09 -10.71
CA GLY A 26 8.71 8.34 -10.98
C GLY A 26 9.08 8.51 -12.46
N TYR A 27 9.76 9.60 -12.77
CA TYR A 27 10.39 9.77 -14.09
C TYR A 27 11.56 8.80 -14.23
N PRO A 28 11.91 8.41 -15.48
CA PRO A 28 13.10 7.64 -15.77
C PRO A 28 14.38 8.34 -15.28
N SER A 29 15.43 7.59 -15.02
CA SER A 29 16.75 8.17 -14.81
C SER A 29 17.27 8.82 -16.09
N LYS A 30 18.22 9.75 -15.97
CA LYS A 30 18.85 10.39 -17.16
C LYS A 30 19.42 9.37 -18.14
N GLU A 31 19.97 8.27 -17.64
CA GLU A 31 20.49 7.17 -18.46
C GLU A 31 19.36 6.46 -19.24
N ASN A 32 18.24 6.18 -18.55
CA ASN A 32 17.08 5.59 -19.21
C ASN A 32 16.44 6.54 -20.22
N GLU A 33 16.41 7.85 -19.93
CA GLU A 33 15.96 8.85 -20.93
C GLU A 33 16.87 8.89 -22.16
N LEU A 34 18.19 8.77 -21.95
CA LEU A 34 19.14 8.67 -23.08
C LEU A 34 18.90 7.42 -23.93
N ASN A 35 18.63 6.28 -23.29
CA ASN A 35 18.29 5.04 -23.99
C ASN A 35 16.99 5.18 -24.78
N ILE A 36 15.98 5.86 -24.25
CA ILE A 36 14.73 6.17 -24.96
C ILE A 36 15.01 7.04 -26.21
N LEU A 37 15.85 8.07 -26.07
CA LEU A 37 16.22 8.95 -27.20
C LEU A 37 16.98 8.19 -28.28
N ASN A 38 17.85 7.27 -27.90
CA ASN A 38 18.64 6.48 -28.83
C ASN A 38 17.85 5.31 -29.44
N LYS A 39 16.54 5.19 -29.12
CA LYS A 39 15.67 4.09 -29.58
C LYS A 39 16.37 2.73 -29.45
N VAL A 40 16.97 2.47 -28.29
CA VAL A 40 17.47 1.13 -27.98
C VAL A 40 16.30 0.17 -28.17
N GLU A 41 16.44 -0.71 -29.18
CA GLU A 41 15.37 -1.64 -29.58
C GLU A 41 14.88 -2.40 -28.35
N ASP A 42 13.56 -2.46 -28.19
CA ASP A 42 12.91 -3.19 -27.11
C ASP A 42 13.40 -4.64 -27.15
N SER A 43 14.09 -5.04 -26.11
CA SER A 43 14.40 -6.45 -25.91
C SER A 43 13.09 -7.23 -25.89
N VAL A 44 13.00 -8.31 -26.66
CA VAL A 44 11.83 -9.19 -26.67
C VAL A 44 11.59 -9.66 -25.26
N VAL A 45 10.50 -9.23 -24.64
CA VAL A 45 10.13 -9.63 -23.28
C VAL A 45 9.63 -11.07 -23.34
N SER A 46 10.37 -11.99 -22.71
CA SER A 46 9.95 -13.36 -22.56
C SER A 46 9.06 -13.52 -21.34
N PRO A 47 8.03 -14.40 -21.38
CA PRO A 47 7.22 -14.69 -20.22
C PRO A 47 8.08 -15.32 -19.11
N VAL A 48 7.98 -14.78 -17.89
CA VAL A 48 8.74 -15.26 -16.71
C VAL A 48 7.93 -16.18 -15.82
N SER A 49 6.63 -16.31 -16.06
CA SER A 49 5.71 -17.16 -15.32
C SER A 49 4.45 -17.44 -16.15
N ASN A 50 3.62 -18.34 -15.67
CA ASN A 50 2.33 -18.70 -16.25
C ASN A 50 1.21 -18.64 -15.22
N ALA A 51 -0.05 -18.69 -15.67
CA ALA A 51 -1.23 -18.56 -14.79
C ALA A 51 -1.27 -19.63 -13.68
N LYS A 52 -0.81 -20.85 -13.94
CA LYS A 52 -0.78 -21.92 -12.93
C LYS A 52 0.20 -21.62 -11.80
N GLU A 53 1.39 -21.14 -12.14
CA GLU A 53 2.40 -20.73 -11.16
C GLU A 53 1.91 -19.56 -10.31
N ILE A 54 1.28 -18.55 -10.92
CA ILE A 54 0.69 -17.41 -10.19
C ILE A 54 -0.37 -17.89 -9.19
N LEU A 55 -1.25 -18.82 -9.58
CA LEU A 55 -2.24 -19.39 -8.67
C LEU A 55 -1.59 -20.17 -7.52
N GLN A 56 -0.51 -20.90 -7.77
CA GLN A 56 0.26 -21.59 -6.73
C GLN A 56 0.90 -20.58 -5.76
N ILE A 57 1.51 -19.52 -6.27
CA ILE A 57 2.07 -18.45 -5.43
C ILE A 57 0.99 -17.83 -4.55
N GLN A 58 -0.19 -17.52 -5.09
CA GLN A 58 -1.31 -17.00 -4.31
C GLN A 58 -1.74 -17.95 -3.19
N GLN A 59 -1.78 -19.25 -3.46
CA GLN A 59 -2.08 -20.27 -2.45
C GLN A 59 -1.03 -20.30 -1.34
N THR A 60 0.25 -20.27 -1.70
CA THR A 60 1.36 -20.23 -0.74
C THR A 60 1.29 -18.98 0.13
N VAL A 61 1.09 -17.81 -0.47
CA VAL A 61 0.95 -16.54 0.29
C VAL A 61 -0.24 -16.59 1.24
N ASN A 62 -1.35 -17.21 0.85
CA ASN A 62 -2.52 -17.35 1.73
C ASN A 62 -2.24 -18.22 2.97
N GLN A 63 -1.27 -19.14 2.92
CA GLN A 63 -0.87 -20.01 4.03
C GLN A 63 0.06 -19.30 5.03
N VAL A 64 0.64 -18.15 4.69
CA VAL A 64 1.49 -17.37 5.61
C VAL A 64 0.70 -17.05 6.87
N TYR A 65 1.27 -17.40 8.01
CA TYR A 65 0.62 -17.25 9.31
C TYR A 65 0.59 -15.79 9.77
N VAL A 66 -0.50 -15.41 10.42
CA VAL A 66 -0.64 -14.08 11.07
C VAL A 66 -1.11 -14.32 12.50
N SER A 67 -0.28 -13.99 13.46
CA SER A 67 -0.63 -14.12 14.89
C SER A 67 -1.76 -13.16 15.26
N GLU A 68 -2.53 -13.49 16.30
CA GLU A 68 -3.59 -12.62 16.81
C GLU A 68 -3.04 -11.25 17.26
N ILE A 69 -1.82 -11.23 17.75
CA ILE A 69 -1.12 -10.00 18.17
C ILE A 69 -0.91 -9.07 16.96
N VAL A 70 -0.45 -9.61 15.84
CA VAL A 70 -0.27 -8.83 14.58
C VAL A 70 -1.63 -8.42 14.01
N GLN A 71 -2.65 -9.27 14.09
CA GLN A 71 -4.00 -8.88 13.64
C GLN A 71 -4.56 -7.72 14.47
N LYS A 72 -4.39 -7.73 15.79
CA LYS A 72 -4.75 -6.62 16.67
C LYS A 72 -3.98 -5.34 16.30
N TYR A 73 -2.69 -5.46 16.03
CA TYR A 73 -1.86 -4.33 15.60
C TYR A 73 -2.38 -3.68 14.31
N ILE A 74 -2.79 -4.46 13.31
CA ILE A 74 -3.41 -3.95 12.09
C ILE A 74 -4.72 -3.20 12.42
N ILE A 75 -5.55 -3.75 13.31
CA ILE A 75 -6.81 -3.14 13.73
C ILE A 75 -6.55 -1.83 14.48
N ASP A 76 -5.55 -1.78 15.35
CA ASP A 76 -5.18 -0.59 16.13
C ASP A 76 -4.68 0.54 15.21
N ILE A 77 -3.87 0.23 14.19
CA ILE A 77 -3.49 1.21 13.16
C ILE A 77 -4.73 1.75 12.43
N ALA A 78 -5.65 0.88 12.04
CA ALA A 78 -6.87 1.31 11.37
C ALA A 78 -7.76 2.17 12.30
N ALA A 79 -7.86 1.83 13.59
CA ALA A 79 -8.58 2.59 14.60
C ALA A 79 -7.95 3.98 14.79
N GLU A 80 -6.63 4.05 14.87
CA GLU A 80 -5.88 5.31 14.97
C GLU A 80 -6.18 6.23 13.77
N THR A 81 -6.23 5.70 12.54
CA THR A 81 -6.61 6.51 11.37
C THR A 81 -8.02 7.07 11.45
N ARG A 82 -8.96 6.39 12.12
CA ARG A 82 -10.35 6.83 12.29
C ARG A 82 -10.50 7.86 13.39
N ALA A 83 -9.63 7.83 14.40
CA ALA A 83 -9.63 8.75 15.53
C ALA A 83 -8.78 10.02 15.27
N ASN A 84 -7.93 10.01 14.25
CA ASN A 84 -6.97 11.07 13.98
C ASN A 84 -7.66 12.37 13.49
N PRO A 85 -7.45 13.54 14.15
CA PRO A 85 -8.11 14.79 13.80
C PRO A 85 -7.70 15.32 12.41
N HIS A 86 -6.58 14.88 11.87
CA HIS A 86 -6.12 15.24 10.53
C HIS A 86 -6.75 14.40 9.42
N ILE A 87 -7.61 13.44 9.77
CA ILE A 87 -8.26 12.52 8.83
C ILE A 87 -9.78 12.74 8.90
N SER A 88 -10.41 13.01 7.76
CA SER A 88 -11.87 13.08 7.65
C SER A 88 -12.50 11.72 7.29
N LEU A 89 -11.77 10.86 6.57
CA LEU A 89 -12.17 9.49 6.27
C LEU A 89 -10.98 8.57 6.53
N GLY A 90 -11.09 7.73 7.56
CA GLY A 90 -10.08 6.75 7.96
C GLY A 90 -10.22 5.41 7.23
N ALA A 91 -9.36 4.46 7.60
CA ALA A 91 -9.28 3.14 6.99
C ALA A 91 -10.61 2.37 7.09
N SER A 92 -11.11 1.85 5.98
CA SER A 92 -12.28 0.99 5.92
C SER A 92 -11.95 -0.43 6.45
N PRO A 93 -12.97 -1.27 6.77
CA PRO A 93 -12.73 -2.69 7.04
C PRO A 93 -12.03 -3.42 5.88
N ARG A 94 -12.28 -2.99 4.65
CA ARG A 94 -11.59 -3.52 3.45
C ARG A 94 -10.10 -3.19 3.49
N ALA A 95 -9.72 -1.99 3.93
CA ALA A 95 -8.32 -1.61 4.09
C ALA A 95 -7.58 -2.54 5.07
N VAL A 96 -8.21 -2.91 6.20
CA VAL A 96 -7.67 -3.88 7.18
C VAL A 96 -7.35 -5.21 6.50
N ILE A 97 -8.29 -5.73 5.69
CA ILE A 97 -8.10 -6.99 4.93
C ILE A 97 -6.93 -6.84 3.94
N TYR A 98 -6.82 -5.71 3.24
CA TYR A 98 -5.73 -5.49 2.29
C TYR A 98 -4.37 -5.31 2.97
N ILE A 99 -4.31 -4.67 4.14
CA ILE A 99 -3.06 -4.60 4.94
C ILE A 99 -2.60 -6.02 5.27
N GLN A 100 -3.48 -6.87 5.80
CA GLN A 100 -3.12 -8.26 6.15
C GLN A 100 -2.67 -9.06 4.92
N LYS A 101 -3.39 -8.96 3.79
CA LYS A 101 -3.01 -9.67 2.55
C LYS A 101 -1.66 -9.19 2.01
N ALA A 102 -1.43 -7.89 2.00
CA ALA A 102 -0.17 -7.31 1.53
C ALA A 102 1.00 -7.66 2.47
N ALA A 103 0.76 -7.67 3.80
CA ALA A 103 1.77 -8.08 4.78
C ALA A 103 2.15 -9.57 4.62
N LYS A 104 1.19 -10.46 4.35
CA LYS A 104 1.48 -11.86 4.01
C LYS A 104 2.34 -11.98 2.76
N ALA A 105 2.03 -11.21 1.71
CA ALA A 105 2.83 -11.22 0.49
C ALA A 105 4.25 -10.69 0.74
N HIS A 106 4.39 -9.63 1.56
CA HIS A 106 5.68 -9.08 1.91
C HIS A 106 6.52 -10.07 2.74
N ALA A 107 5.92 -10.76 3.72
CA ALA A 107 6.59 -11.81 4.47
C ALA A 107 7.07 -12.95 3.57
N ALA A 108 6.22 -13.42 2.64
CA ALA A 108 6.59 -14.47 1.67
C ALA A 108 7.72 -14.03 0.75
N LEU A 109 7.73 -12.77 0.27
CA LEU A 109 8.84 -12.21 -0.52
C LEU A 109 10.16 -12.15 0.26
N ASN A 110 10.10 -12.11 1.59
CA ASN A 110 11.25 -12.19 2.49
C ASN A 110 11.47 -13.62 3.03
N GLU A 111 10.98 -14.63 2.32
CA GLU A 111 11.17 -16.06 2.63
C GLU A 111 10.67 -16.47 4.04
N ARG A 112 9.65 -15.79 4.57
CA ARG A 112 9.07 -16.07 5.87
C ARG A 112 7.67 -16.68 5.73
N ASP A 113 7.35 -17.61 6.62
CA ASP A 113 6.05 -18.27 6.72
C ASP A 113 5.09 -17.57 7.69
N HIS A 114 5.52 -16.48 8.32
CA HIS A 114 4.74 -15.66 9.25
C HIS A 114 4.96 -14.17 9.05
N VAL A 115 3.95 -13.39 9.41
CA VAL A 115 3.95 -11.93 9.32
C VAL A 115 4.53 -11.32 10.58
N LEU A 116 5.43 -10.36 10.42
CA LEU A 116 5.99 -9.51 11.47
C LEU A 116 5.35 -8.11 11.45
N PRO A 117 5.40 -7.34 12.56
CA PRO A 117 4.91 -5.96 12.60
C PRO A 117 5.55 -5.05 11.54
N GLU A 118 6.80 -5.31 11.17
CA GLU A 118 7.52 -4.56 10.13
C GLU A 118 6.89 -4.73 8.75
N ASP A 119 6.35 -5.92 8.45
CA ASP A 119 5.61 -6.16 7.20
C ASP A 119 4.37 -5.29 7.14
N VAL A 120 3.66 -5.19 8.28
CA VAL A 120 2.47 -4.34 8.40
C VAL A 120 2.84 -2.88 8.15
N LEU A 121 3.89 -2.38 8.80
CA LEU A 121 4.36 -1.00 8.62
C LEU A 121 4.77 -0.71 7.18
N TYR A 122 5.48 -1.64 6.53
CA TYR A 122 5.91 -1.50 5.14
C TYR A 122 4.73 -1.33 4.18
N VAL A 123 3.66 -2.10 4.37
CA VAL A 123 2.51 -2.11 3.45
C VAL A 123 1.43 -1.08 3.81
N CYS A 124 1.41 -0.53 5.02
CA CYS A 124 0.40 0.44 5.45
C CYS A 124 0.30 1.63 4.48
N ARG A 125 1.42 2.23 4.13
CA ARG A 125 1.44 3.41 3.25
C ARG A 125 0.87 3.12 1.86
N PRO A 126 1.35 2.15 1.06
CA PRO A 126 0.78 1.88 -0.25
C PRO A 126 -0.67 1.38 -0.20
N VAL A 127 -1.11 0.74 0.89
CA VAL A 127 -2.49 0.30 1.05
C VAL A 127 -3.42 1.44 1.45
N LEU A 128 -2.99 2.37 2.29
CA LEU A 128 -3.84 3.41 2.90
C LEU A 128 -3.87 4.72 2.11
N ARG A 129 -2.82 5.09 1.37
CA ARG A 129 -2.66 6.43 0.78
C ARG A 129 -3.77 6.88 -0.17
N HIS A 130 -4.46 5.95 -0.82
CA HIS A 130 -5.59 6.24 -1.72
C HIS A 130 -6.95 6.02 -1.06
N ARG A 131 -6.99 5.65 0.20
CA ARG A 131 -8.19 5.36 0.99
C ARG A 131 -8.48 6.41 2.06
N ILE A 132 -7.42 7.09 2.51
CA ILE A 132 -7.52 8.10 3.55
C ILE A 132 -7.78 9.46 2.93
N VAL A 133 -8.76 10.18 3.47
CA VAL A 133 -9.07 11.57 3.09
C VAL A 133 -8.66 12.48 4.24
N LEU A 134 -7.81 13.46 3.92
CA LEU A 134 -7.35 14.44 4.90
C LEU A 134 -8.48 15.42 5.27
N SER A 135 -8.48 15.85 6.54
CA SER A 135 -9.36 16.94 7.00
C SER A 135 -8.99 18.28 6.34
N SER A 136 -9.90 19.25 6.40
CA SER A 136 -9.65 20.57 5.85
C SER A 136 -8.48 21.28 6.55
N SER A 137 -8.32 21.11 7.87
CA SER A 137 -7.19 21.64 8.63
C SER A 137 -5.86 21.05 8.18
N ALA A 138 -5.77 19.72 8.03
CA ALA A 138 -4.56 19.06 7.57
C ALA A 138 -4.14 19.54 6.16
N ARG A 139 -5.11 19.80 5.27
CA ARG A 139 -4.84 20.35 3.93
C ARG A 139 -4.33 21.80 4.00
N LEU A 140 -4.89 22.63 4.88
CA LEU A 140 -4.41 23.99 5.10
C LEU A 140 -2.97 24.01 5.65
N ASP A 141 -2.65 23.05 6.52
CA ASP A 141 -1.30 22.86 7.07
C ASP A 141 -0.34 22.17 6.08
N LYS A 142 -0.77 21.94 4.84
CA LYS A 142 -0.01 21.31 3.75
C LYS A 142 0.52 19.91 4.11
N MET A 143 -0.14 19.20 5.01
CA MET A 143 0.20 17.82 5.33
C MET A 143 -0.08 16.91 4.13
N THR A 144 0.77 15.93 3.93
CA THR A 144 0.52 14.87 2.93
C THR A 144 -0.19 13.68 3.57
N THR A 145 -0.93 12.91 2.78
CA THR A 145 -1.55 11.66 3.25
C THR A 145 -0.48 10.69 3.80
N ASP A 146 0.69 10.66 3.17
CA ASP A 146 1.80 9.81 3.61
C ASP A 146 2.32 10.22 5.00
N ASP A 147 2.44 11.52 5.29
CA ASP A 147 2.86 12.01 6.62
C ASP A 147 1.86 11.61 7.71
N VAL A 148 0.57 11.77 7.41
CA VAL A 148 -0.49 11.44 8.37
C VAL A 148 -0.56 9.94 8.63
N ILE A 149 -0.41 9.09 7.59
CA ILE A 149 -0.32 7.63 7.76
C ILE A 149 0.90 7.25 8.59
N GLN A 150 2.06 7.84 8.31
CA GLN A 150 3.28 7.56 9.05
C GLN A 150 3.14 7.93 10.54
N ASN A 151 2.49 9.06 10.83
CA ASN A 151 2.22 9.49 12.21
C ASN A 151 1.24 8.53 12.90
N ALA A 152 0.16 8.11 12.22
CA ALA A 152 -0.78 7.14 12.76
C ALA A 152 -0.09 5.80 13.10
N CYS A 153 0.79 5.31 12.21
CA CYS A 153 1.57 4.10 12.49
C CYS A 153 2.54 4.27 13.69
N LYS A 154 3.12 5.45 13.88
CA LYS A 154 4.02 5.73 15.02
C LYS A 154 3.30 5.82 16.36
N ASN A 155 2.04 6.25 16.35
CA ASN A 155 1.23 6.38 17.57
C ASN A 155 0.79 5.02 18.12
N VAL A 156 0.81 3.97 17.31
CA VAL A 156 0.45 2.61 17.74
C VAL A 156 1.72 1.87 18.16
N PRO A 157 1.83 1.41 19.42
CA PRO A 157 3.00 0.70 19.89
C PRO A 157 3.20 -0.61 19.12
N ILE A 158 4.44 -0.85 18.72
CA ILE A 158 4.82 -2.10 18.06
C ILE A 158 4.70 -3.23 19.09
N PRO A 159 3.96 -4.31 18.78
CA PRO A 159 3.80 -5.41 19.74
C PRO A 159 5.12 -6.14 19.98
N ALA A 160 5.39 -6.48 21.22
CA ALA A 160 6.51 -7.31 21.62
C ALA A 160 6.12 -8.79 21.64
N GLY A 161 7.06 -9.68 21.35
CA GLY A 161 6.86 -11.13 21.47
C GLY A 161 6.12 -11.77 20.28
N VAL A 162 6.34 -11.26 19.09
CA VAL A 162 5.83 -11.83 17.82
C VAL A 162 6.84 -12.83 17.27
#